data_3f6693e71a040f7f44d1db1f7128ec81
#
_entry.id   3f6693e71a040f7f44d1db1f7128ec81
#
_cell.length_a   1.000
_cell.length_b   1.000
_cell.length_c   1.000
_cell.angle_alpha   90.00
_cell.angle_beta   90.00
_cell.angle_gamma   90.00
#
_symmetry.space_group_name_H-M   'P 1'
#
loop_
_entity.id
_entity.type
_entity.pdbx_description
1 polymer ?
#
loop_
_entity_poly.entity_id
_entity_poly.type
_entity_poly.pdbx_seq_one_letter_code
_entity_poly.pdbx_strand_id
1 'polypeptide(L)'
;MSDPSAALSDSRQNAEMHAASLSTSAQDGPAVPATPATKISTKTATKPAAVRRPRAVSADTRIIGQPGFVLHSYPHKETSLIIDLLSRDHGRIALVAKGAKRPHSKLRGVLQTFQPLSVNWTGKTEVRTLVAAEWVGGLLPLEKSALLCGFYLNELLVKLLARDDPHPELFDHYVATLNKLAHGESPPIVLRQFERALLKASGVGVDLTRCNASRGIVETDGIYVVDPEQGTRPAVASDTWPRIRGKTLLDMEREDYSDGVTQSQSKLLMRFLLAHYLGGTQLNTRQILIDLMQL
;
A
#
# COMPACT_ATOMS: atom_id res chain seq x y z
N MET A 1 -29.28 3.30 53.59
CA MET A 1 -30.47 2.45 53.69
C MET A 1 -30.79 2.01 52.29
N SER A 2 -30.56 0.77 52.10
CA SER A 2 -31.15 -0.33 51.35
C SER A 2 -30.63 -0.50 49.93
N ASP A 3 -29.63 -1.38 49.81
CA ASP A 3 -29.48 -2.39 48.76
C ASP A 3 -30.58 -3.45 48.92
N PRO A 4 -31.02 -4.17 47.92
CA PRO A 4 -30.38 -5.43 47.50
C PRO A 4 -30.49 -5.73 46.01
N SER A 5 -29.46 -6.27 45.37
CA SER A 5 -29.02 -7.67 45.22
C SER A 5 -30.02 -8.67 44.61
N ALA A 6 -29.51 -9.44 43.68
CA ALA A 6 -29.85 -10.80 43.25
C ALA A 6 -30.72 -11.04 42.02
N ALA A 7 -30.14 -11.68 40.98
CA ALA A 7 -30.37 -13.01 40.43
C ALA A 7 -29.65 -13.10 39.09
N LEU A 8 -28.54 -13.76 38.90
CA LEU A 8 -28.18 -15.20 38.83
C LEU A 8 -29.18 -16.12 38.13
N SER A 9 -28.68 -16.73 37.13
CA SER A 9 -28.83 -18.09 36.60
C SER A 9 -29.05 -18.06 35.08
N ASP A 10 -28.16 -18.59 34.31
CA ASP A 10 -27.83 -20.00 34.07
C ASP A 10 -28.48 -20.50 32.79
N SER A 11 -27.70 -20.80 31.80
CA SER A 11 -27.93 -21.85 30.81
C SER A 11 -26.64 -22.13 30.02
N ARG A 12 -25.77 -22.89 30.65
CA ARG A 12 -24.90 -23.86 29.96
C ARG A 12 -25.74 -25.11 29.70
N GLN A 13 -25.32 -25.84 28.67
CA GLN A 13 -25.65 -27.22 28.28
C GLN A 13 -26.55 -27.35 27.06
N ASN A 14 -25.93 -27.77 25.98
CA ASN A 14 -26.04 -29.09 25.38
C ASN A 14 -24.99 -29.20 24.26
N ALA A 15 -24.03 -29.80 24.53
CA ALA A 15 -23.06 -30.81 24.26
C ALA A 15 -23.73 -32.11 23.77
N GLU A 16 -23.04 -32.69 22.83
CA GLU A 16 -22.80 -34.13 22.60
C GLU A 16 -23.96 -35.04 22.20
N MET A 17 -23.52 -35.84 21.28
CA MET A 17 -23.91 -37.19 20.93
C MET A 17 -24.68 -37.40 19.63
N HIS A 18 -23.97 -37.95 18.66
CA HIS A 18 -24.26 -39.27 18.11
C HIS A 18 -23.07 -39.78 17.27
N ALA A 19 -22.30 -40.65 17.91
CA ALA A 19 -21.52 -41.70 17.29
C ALA A 19 -22.27 -43.02 17.42
N ALA A 20 -22.31 -43.83 16.38
CA ALA A 20 -22.43 -45.29 16.37
C ALA A 20 -22.69 -45.72 14.94
N SER A 21 -21.74 -46.36 14.28
CA SER A 21 -21.42 -47.78 14.22
C SER A 21 -22.44 -48.63 13.45
N LEU A 22 -21.88 -49.39 12.47
CA LEU A 22 -22.23 -50.76 12.09
C LEU A 22 -21.28 -51.11 10.92
N SER A 23 -20.29 -51.83 11.04
CA SER A 23 -19.75 -53.18 11.07
C SER A 23 -20.47 -54.24 10.22
N THR A 24 -19.61 -55.09 9.65
CA THR A 24 -19.83 -56.47 9.14
C THR A 24 -20.21 -56.55 7.65
N SER A 25 -19.61 -57.40 6.82
CA SER A 25 -19.06 -58.75 7.00
C SER A 25 -18.21 -59.18 5.80
N ALA A 26 -17.30 -60.08 6.09
CA ALA A 26 -16.45 -60.87 5.21
C ALA A 26 -17.19 -61.99 4.45
N GLN A 27 -16.64 -62.47 3.36
CA GLN A 27 -16.61 -63.87 2.93
C GLN A 27 -15.65 -64.02 1.75
N ASP A 28 -14.61 -64.68 1.92
CA ASP A 28 -14.03 -66.02 1.76
C ASP A 28 -14.09 -66.60 0.34
N GLY A 29 -12.92 -66.80 -0.22
CA GLY A 29 -12.20 -67.89 -0.82
C GLY A 29 -12.54 -68.30 -2.27
N PRO A 30 -11.75 -69.17 -2.94
CA PRO A 30 -10.52 -69.83 -2.52
C PRO A 30 -9.34 -69.71 -3.53
N ALA A 31 -8.19 -70.08 -3.03
CA ALA A 31 -6.91 -70.32 -3.76
C ALA A 31 -6.88 -71.59 -4.50
N VAL A 32 -6.01 -71.72 -5.54
CA VAL A 32 -5.17 -72.90 -5.96
C VAL A 32 -4.47 -72.61 -7.31
N PRO A 33 -3.38 -73.21 -7.72
CA PRO A 33 -2.00 -73.21 -7.23
C PRO A 33 -0.96 -72.78 -8.30
N ALA A 34 0.25 -72.61 -7.83
CA ALA A 34 1.43 -72.32 -8.63
C ALA A 34 1.97 -73.63 -9.34
N THR A 35 2.55 -73.48 -10.50
CA THR A 35 3.70 -74.25 -10.95
C THR A 35 4.56 -73.48 -11.96
N PRO A 36 5.85 -73.83 -12.08
CA PRO A 36 6.92 -72.88 -12.42
C PRO A 36 7.41 -73.08 -13.87
N ALA A 37 7.95 -72.00 -14.45
CA ALA A 37 8.85 -72.17 -15.59
C ALA A 37 9.72 -70.95 -15.88
N THR A 38 10.98 -71.21 -15.85
CA THR A 38 12.01 -70.86 -16.83
C THR A 38 12.50 -69.44 -16.89
N LYS A 39 13.70 -69.23 -16.33
CA LYS A 39 14.61 -68.14 -16.56
C LYS A 39 14.98 -68.04 -18.05
N ILE A 40 14.63 -66.89 -18.65
CA ILE A 40 15.30 -66.44 -19.86
C ILE A 40 15.85 -65.01 -19.56
N SER A 41 17.17 -64.98 -19.61
CA SER A 41 17.98 -63.78 -19.52
C SER A 41 17.85 -62.98 -20.82
N THR A 42 17.36 -61.78 -20.79
CA THR A 42 17.49 -60.82 -21.91
C THR A 42 17.85 -59.41 -21.40
N LYS A 43 19.06 -59.09 -21.73
CA LYS A 43 19.69 -57.81 -22.06
C LYS A 43 18.99 -56.53 -21.59
N THR A 44 19.74 -55.81 -20.80
CA THR A 44 19.75 -54.35 -20.55
C THR A 44 19.10 -53.52 -21.67
N ALA A 45 17.91 -52.99 -21.38
CA ALA A 45 17.35 -51.86 -22.13
C ALA A 45 17.65 -50.57 -21.40
N THR A 46 18.52 -49.79 -21.98
CA THR A 46 18.86 -48.42 -21.57
C THR A 46 17.59 -47.55 -21.61
N LYS A 47 17.17 -47.05 -20.46
CA LYS A 47 16.04 -46.15 -20.32
C LYS A 47 16.37 -44.83 -21.05
N PRO A 48 15.57 -44.35 -22.02
CA PRO A 48 15.84 -43.10 -22.67
C PRO A 48 15.69 -41.96 -21.66
N ALA A 49 16.69 -41.10 -21.60
CA ALA A 49 16.68 -39.87 -20.79
C ALA A 49 15.46 -39.05 -21.16
N ALA A 50 14.61 -38.78 -20.17
CA ALA A 50 13.46 -37.91 -20.33
C ALA A 50 13.98 -36.50 -20.69
N VAL A 51 13.79 -36.13 -21.96
CA VAL A 51 13.97 -34.76 -22.42
C VAL A 51 13.05 -33.89 -21.61
N ARG A 52 13.59 -33.10 -20.66
CA ARG A 52 12.88 -32.06 -19.94
C ARG A 52 12.40 -31.05 -20.99
N ARG A 53 11.15 -31.14 -21.39
CA ARG A 53 10.50 -30.09 -22.17
C ARG A 53 10.64 -28.79 -21.38
N PRO A 54 11.12 -27.68 -21.98
CA PRO A 54 11.10 -26.40 -21.35
C PRO A 54 9.65 -26.11 -20.97
N ARG A 55 9.39 -25.88 -19.69
CA ARG A 55 8.09 -25.45 -19.21
C ARG A 55 7.82 -24.13 -19.91
N ALA A 56 6.89 -24.11 -20.86
CA ALA A 56 6.43 -22.91 -21.51
C ALA A 56 5.97 -21.96 -20.40
N VAL A 57 6.77 -20.95 -20.13
CA VAL A 57 6.37 -19.81 -19.28
C VAL A 57 5.28 -19.12 -20.09
N SER A 58 4.04 -19.24 -19.64
CA SER A 58 2.93 -18.55 -20.29
C SER A 58 3.31 -17.07 -20.43
N ALA A 59 3.29 -16.55 -21.64
CA ALA A 59 3.68 -15.18 -22.00
C ALA A 59 2.88 -14.09 -21.25
N ASP A 60 1.85 -14.49 -20.52
CA ASP A 60 0.82 -13.68 -19.89
C ASP A 60 1.16 -13.18 -18.46
N THR A 61 2.38 -13.39 -17.95
CA THR A 61 2.77 -13.02 -16.58
C THR A 61 3.93 -12.04 -16.51
N ARG A 62 4.49 -11.64 -17.65
CA ARG A 62 5.63 -10.73 -17.70
C ARG A 62 5.19 -9.33 -18.09
N ILE A 63 5.41 -8.40 -17.20
CA ILE A 63 5.21 -6.97 -17.43
C ILE A 63 6.56 -6.35 -17.80
N ILE A 64 6.56 -5.48 -18.82
CA ILE A 64 7.79 -4.92 -19.39
C ILE A 64 7.64 -3.40 -19.54
N GLY A 65 8.73 -2.67 -19.22
CA GLY A 65 8.85 -1.23 -19.51
C GLY A 65 7.94 -0.33 -18.67
N GLN A 66 7.52 -0.79 -17.49
CA GLN A 66 6.58 -0.01 -16.67
C GLN A 66 7.28 1.14 -15.94
N PRO A 67 6.76 2.37 -16.06
CA PRO A 67 7.20 3.48 -15.24
C PRO A 67 6.95 3.21 -13.76
N GLY A 68 7.96 3.48 -12.91
CA GLY A 68 7.81 3.26 -11.48
C GLY A 68 8.86 3.96 -10.63
N PHE A 69 8.55 4.05 -9.33
CA PHE A 69 9.45 4.58 -8.30
C PHE A 69 9.53 3.61 -7.13
N VAL A 70 10.73 3.40 -6.61
CA VAL A 70 10.92 2.68 -5.35
C VAL A 70 10.45 3.57 -4.20
N LEU A 71 9.40 3.16 -3.50
CA LEU A 71 8.91 3.85 -2.31
C LEU A 71 9.71 3.45 -1.07
N HIS A 72 9.93 2.14 -0.92
CA HIS A 72 10.69 1.59 0.20
C HIS A 72 11.36 0.26 -0.17
N SER A 73 12.43 -0.10 0.55
CA SER A 73 13.12 -1.36 0.36
C SER A 73 13.42 -2.03 1.70
N TYR A 74 13.19 -3.36 1.76
CA TYR A 74 13.42 -4.19 2.94
C TYR A 74 14.47 -5.25 2.65
N PRO A 75 15.42 -5.50 3.55
CA PRO A 75 16.31 -6.65 3.45
C PRO A 75 15.49 -7.96 3.40
N HIS A 76 15.78 -8.82 2.43
CA HIS A 76 15.16 -10.12 2.28
C HIS A 76 16.23 -11.17 1.97
N LYS A 77 16.34 -12.20 2.81
CA LYS A 77 17.42 -13.18 2.74
C LYS A 77 18.80 -12.50 2.74
N GLU A 78 19.84 -13.24 2.45
CA GLU A 78 21.22 -12.72 2.50
C GLU A 78 21.51 -11.68 1.42
N THR A 79 21.06 -11.93 0.19
CA THR A 79 21.46 -11.15 -0.98
C THR A 79 20.33 -10.41 -1.70
N SER A 80 19.09 -10.53 -1.25
CA SER A 80 17.91 -9.98 -1.91
C SER A 80 17.31 -8.80 -1.16
N LEU A 81 16.49 -8.02 -1.86
CA LEU A 81 15.61 -6.99 -1.29
C LEU A 81 14.16 -7.31 -1.67
N ILE A 82 13.22 -6.95 -0.81
CA ILE A 82 11.83 -6.70 -1.20
C ILE A 82 11.69 -5.21 -1.37
N ILE A 83 11.15 -4.76 -2.48
CA ILE A 83 10.88 -3.36 -2.75
C ILE A 83 9.38 -3.15 -2.86
N ASP A 84 8.87 -2.10 -2.22
CA ASP A 84 7.58 -1.51 -2.53
C ASP A 84 7.79 -0.52 -3.69
N LEU A 85 7.16 -0.78 -4.82
CA LEU A 85 7.24 0.03 -6.03
C LEU A 85 5.89 0.71 -6.27
N LEU A 86 5.88 2.00 -6.55
CA LEU A 86 4.76 2.69 -7.15
C LEU A 86 4.89 2.57 -8.67
N SER A 87 3.97 1.86 -9.30
CA SER A 87 3.89 1.73 -10.76
C SER A 87 2.71 2.55 -11.28
N ARG A 88 2.87 3.17 -12.45
CA ARG A 88 1.83 4.01 -13.03
C ARG A 88 0.56 3.23 -13.32
N ASP A 89 0.67 2.08 -13.99
CA ASP A 89 -0.46 1.33 -14.51
C ASP A 89 -0.82 0.09 -13.67
N HIS A 90 -0.06 -0.19 -12.60
CA HIS A 90 -0.30 -1.35 -11.73
C HIS A 90 -0.37 -0.99 -10.25
N GLY A 91 -0.38 0.30 -9.90
CA GLY A 91 -0.47 0.77 -8.52
C GLY A 91 0.77 0.42 -7.68
N ARG A 92 0.58 0.25 -6.39
CA ARG A 92 1.64 -0.12 -5.46
C ARG A 92 1.83 -1.63 -5.44
N ILE A 93 3.02 -2.10 -5.81
CA ILE A 93 3.34 -3.54 -5.91
C ILE A 93 4.60 -3.89 -5.11
N ALA A 94 4.66 -5.15 -4.64
CA ALA A 94 5.83 -5.68 -3.97
C ALA A 94 6.65 -6.57 -4.92
N LEU A 95 7.97 -6.31 -5.01
CA LEU A 95 8.88 -7.06 -5.88
C LEU A 95 10.07 -7.60 -5.11
N VAL A 96 10.41 -8.87 -5.32
CA VAL A 96 11.69 -9.43 -4.87
C VAL A 96 12.78 -9.11 -5.90
N ALA A 97 13.76 -8.33 -5.51
CA ALA A 97 14.98 -8.05 -6.25
C ALA A 97 16.08 -9.03 -5.83
N LYS A 98 16.18 -10.16 -6.54
CA LYS A 98 17.16 -11.22 -6.23
C LYS A 98 18.59 -10.75 -6.50
N GLY A 99 19.48 -10.95 -5.53
CA GLY A 99 20.88 -10.59 -5.65
C GLY A 99 21.17 -9.08 -5.62
N ALA A 100 20.17 -8.23 -5.33
CA ALA A 100 20.34 -6.77 -5.30
C ALA A 100 21.38 -6.29 -4.26
N LYS A 101 21.58 -7.06 -3.17
CA LYS A 101 22.57 -6.73 -2.12
C LYS A 101 24.00 -7.19 -2.44
N ARG A 102 24.22 -7.94 -3.51
CA ARG A 102 25.56 -8.40 -3.88
C ARG A 102 26.47 -7.21 -4.20
N PRO A 103 27.77 -7.25 -3.86
CA PRO A 103 28.67 -6.11 -4.05
C PRO A 103 28.72 -5.57 -5.50
N HIS A 104 28.66 -6.45 -6.49
CA HIS A 104 28.70 -6.09 -7.92
C HIS A 104 27.33 -6.11 -8.60
N SER A 105 26.26 -6.02 -7.84
CA SER A 105 24.92 -5.97 -8.42
C SER A 105 24.62 -4.62 -9.06
N LYS A 106 24.28 -4.64 -10.35
CA LYS A 106 23.79 -3.44 -11.06
C LYS A 106 22.52 -2.87 -10.41
N LEU A 107 21.68 -3.71 -9.84
CA LEU A 107 20.43 -3.30 -9.19
C LEU A 107 20.67 -2.43 -7.94
N ARG A 108 21.83 -2.56 -7.28
CA ARG A 108 22.13 -1.79 -6.07
C ARG A 108 22.17 -0.28 -6.32
N GLY A 109 22.71 0.16 -7.46
CA GLY A 109 22.76 1.56 -7.82
C GLY A 109 21.47 2.08 -8.45
N VAL A 110 20.68 1.19 -9.04
CA VAL A 110 19.44 1.57 -9.75
C VAL A 110 18.24 1.66 -8.82
N LEU A 111 18.11 0.73 -7.85
CA LEU A 111 16.95 0.66 -6.95
C LEU A 111 17.04 1.70 -5.82
N GLN A 112 17.19 2.98 -6.21
CA GLN A 112 17.19 4.11 -5.29
C GLN A 112 15.80 4.76 -5.23
N THR A 113 15.42 5.30 -4.08
CA THR A 113 14.20 6.12 -3.94
C THR A 113 14.31 7.40 -4.78
N PHE A 114 13.19 7.93 -5.19
CA PHE A 114 13.06 9.20 -5.94
C PHE A 114 13.70 9.20 -7.33
N GLN A 115 14.10 8.03 -7.82
CA GLN A 115 14.61 7.87 -9.18
C GLN A 115 13.53 7.29 -10.09
N PRO A 116 13.23 7.90 -11.25
CA PRO A 116 12.29 7.34 -12.21
C PRO A 116 12.91 6.10 -12.88
N LEU A 117 12.21 5.00 -12.84
CA LEU A 117 12.65 3.71 -13.33
C LEU A 117 11.71 3.19 -14.42
N SER A 118 12.28 2.47 -15.38
CA SER A 118 11.58 1.51 -16.23
C SER A 118 11.78 0.11 -15.65
N VAL A 119 10.68 -0.54 -15.26
CA VAL A 119 10.75 -1.78 -14.48
C VAL A 119 10.07 -2.93 -15.19
N ASN A 120 10.73 -4.10 -15.18
CA ASN A 120 10.19 -5.35 -15.68
C ASN A 120 10.05 -6.35 -14.54
N TRP A 121 8.92 -7.02 -14.46
CA TRP A 121 8.70 -8.08 -13.46
C TRP A 121 7.89 -9.24 -14.01
N THR A 122 7.84 -10.33 -13.23
CA THR A 122 7.03 -11.51 -13.53
C THR A 122 6.42 -12.07 -12.25
N GLY A 123 5.32 -12.76 -12.39
CA GLY A 123 4.59 -13.42 -11.30
C GLY A 123 3.17 -12.90 -11.13
N LYS A 124 2.30 -13.74 -10.55
CA LYS A 124 0.89 -13.44 -10.24
C LYS A 124 0.61 -13.39 -8.74
N THR A 125 1.63 -13.66 -7.92
CA THR A 125 1.52 -13.63 -6.45
C THR A 125 1.63 -12.21 -5.92
N GLU A 126 1.22 -12.00 -4.69
CA GLU A 126 1.31 -10.70 -3.99
C GLU A 126 2.74 -10.12 -4.06
N VAL A 127 3.75 -10.95 -3.88
CA VAL A 127 5.15 -10.56 -4.07
C VAL A 127 5.65 -11.15 -5.39
N ARG A 128 5.89 -10.28 -6.38
CA ARG A 128 6.35 -10.63 -7.72
C ARG A 128 7.87 -10.65 -7.79
N THR A 129 8.44 -11.15 -8.87
CA THR A 129 9.90 -11.18 -9.05
C THR A 129 10.33 -10.08 -10.00
N LEU A 130 11.20 -9.19 -9.55
CA LEU A 130 11.87 -8.20 -10.40
C LEU A 130 12.77 -8.90 -11.41
N VAL A 131 12.63 -8.57 -12.68
CA VAL A 131 13.44 -9.11 -13.79
C VAL A 131 14.53 -8.13 -14.18
N ALA A 132 14.16 -6.86 -14.36
CA ALA A 132 15.09 -5.77 -14.70
C ALA A 132 14.55 -4.44 -14.17
N ALA A 133 15.43 -3.53 -13.90
CA ALA A 133 15.12 -2.12 -13.64
C ALA A 133 16.20 -1.27 -14.28
N GLU A 134 15.80 -0.19 -14.92
CA GLU A 134 16.67 0.76 -15.58
C GLU A 134 16.28 2.18 -15.16
N TRP A 135 17.27 3.01 -14.92
CA TRP A 135 17.06 4.42 -14.64
C TRP A 135 16.71 5.16 -15.94
N VAL A 136 15.60 5.90 -15.91
CA VAL A 136 15.12 6.66 -17.08
C VAL A 136 15.68 8.08 -17.10
N GLY A 137 16.05 8.63 -15.93
CA GLY A 137 16.50 10.02 -15.80
C GLY A 137 15.34 11.02 -15.74
N GLY A 138 15.68 12.31 -15.75
CA GLY A 138 14.70 13.39 -15.89
C GLY A 138 14.25 14.08 -14.60
N LEU A 139 14.62 13.59 -13.42
CA LEU A 139 14.38 14.28 -12.15
C LEU A 139 15.71 14.74 -11.53
N LEU A 140 15.72 15.96 -10.99
CA LEU A 140 16.81 16.45 -10.16
C LEU A 140 16.79 15.73 -8.80
N PRO A 141 17.96 15.52 -8.15
CA PRO A 141 18.01 14.94 -6.84
C PRO A 141 17.35 15.84 -5.80
N LEU A 142 16.61 15.22 -4.86
CA LEU A 142 16.08 15.93 -3.70
C LEU A 142 17.19 16.19 -2.69
N GLU A 143 17.29 17.42 -2.20
CA GLU A 143 18.31 17.82 -1.22
C GLU A 143 17.66 18.33 0.07
N LYS A 144 18.40 18.21 1.19
CA LYS A 144 18.04 18.82 2.48
C LYS A 144 16.59 18.52 2.91
N SER A 145 15.80 19.58 3.14
CA SER A 145 14.39 19.48 3.53
C SER A 145 13.50 18.82 2.47
N ALA A 146 13.80 19.01 1.18
CA ALA A 146 13.07 18.35 0.09
C ALA A 146 13.21 16.83 0.15
N LEU A 147 14.38 16.31 0.52
CA LEU A 147 14.60 14.87 0.71
C LEU A 147 13.70 14.29 1.82
N LEU A 148 13.59 14.99 2.95
CA LEU A 148 12.69 14.59 4.04
C LEU A 148 11.22 14.62 3.62
N CYS A 149 10.83 15.64 2.84
CA CYS A 149 9.50 15.69 2.22
C CYS A 149 9.26 14.49 1.31
N GLY A 150 10.23 14.11 0.49
CA GLY A 150 10.14 12.92 -0.35
C GLY A 150 9.90 11.64 0.45
N PHE A 151 10.65 11.42 1.54
CA PHE A 151 10.42 10.28 2.43
C PHE A 151 9.04 10.31 3.09
N TYR A 152 8.56 11.50 3.45
CA TYR A 152 7.20 11.68 3.96
C TYR A 152 6.14 11.26 2.93
N LEU A 153 6.28 11.68 1.66
CA LEU A 153 5.39 11.27 0.57
C LEU A 153 5.39 9.74 0.40
N ASN A 154 6.57 9.13 0.39
CA ASN A 154 6.71 7.68 0.27
C ASN A 154 6.03 6.94 1.43
N GLU A 155 6.20 7.42 2.66
CA GLU A 155 5.56 6.83 3.84
C GLU A 155 4.03 6.91 3.76
N LEU A 156 3.47 8.04 3.32
CA LEU A 156 2.03 8.20 3.10
C LEU A 156 1.51 7.22 2.05
N LEU A 157 2.19 7.11 0.90
CA LEU A 157 1.83 6.19 -0.17
C LEU A 157 1.85 4.73 0.31
N VAL A 158 2.88 4.33 1.07
CA VAL A 158 2.99 2.96 1.60
C VAL A 158 1.88 2.66 2.62
N LYS A 159 1.45 3.64 3.41
CA LYS A 159 0.46 3.44 4.47
C LYS A 159 -0.99 3.55 3.98
N LEU A 160 -1.27 4.41 3.01
CA LEU A 160 -2.64 4.74 2.59
C LEU A 160 -3.07 4.07 1.28
N LEU A 161 -2.15 3.74 0.37
CA LEU A 161 -2.53 3.07 -0.87
C LEU A 161 -2.66 1.56 -0.69
N ALA A 162 -3.74 1.00 -1.21
CA ALA A 162 -3.87 -0.44 -1.39
C ALA A 162 -2.81 -0.96 -2.38
N ARG A 163 -2.48 -2.25 -2.28
CA ARG A 163 -1.65 -2.91 -3.29
C ARG A 163 -2.48 -3.29 -4.50
N ASP A 164 -1.83 -3.32 -5.65
CA ASP A 164 -2.44 -3.75 -6.92
C ASP A 164 -3.63 -2.90 -7.36
N ASP A 165 -3.71 -1.67 -6.87
CA ASP A 165 -4.74 -0.69 -7.21
C ASP A 165 -4.10 0.47 -7.99
N PRO A 166 -4.31 0.55 -9.32
CA PRO A 166 -3.68 1.55 -10.16
C PRO A 166 -4.32 2.94 -10.03
N HIS A 167 -3.49 3.94 -9.80
CA HIS A 167 -3.86 5.36 -9.75
C HIS A 167 -2.94 6.19 -10.66
N PRO A 168 -3.12 6.17 -12.00
CA PRO A 168 -2.24 6.88 -12.93
C PRO A 168 -2.14 8.38 -12.66
N GLU A 169 -3.25 9.02 -12.32
CA GLU A 169 -3.28 10.45 -11.98
C GLU A 169 -2.45 10.76 -10.73
N LEU A 170 -2.56 9.92 -9.69
CA LEU A 170 -1.75 10.08 -8.48
C LEU A 170 -0.27 9.84 -8.74
N PHE A 171 0.07 8.91 -9.63
CA PHE A 171 1.45 8.71 -10.07
C PHE A 171 1.99 9.98 -10.73
N ASP A 172 1.23 10.58 -11.64
CA ASP A 172 1.62 11.82 -12.32
C ASP A 172 1.74 12.99 -11.31
N HIS A 173 0.83 13.07 -10.33
CA HIS A 173 0.93 14.01 -9.21
C HIS A 173 2.19 13.78 -8.36
N TYR A 174 2.56 12.54 -8.08
CA TYR A 174 3.78 12.22 -7.35
C TYR A 174 5.03 12.69 -8.09
N VAL A 175 5.13 12.44 -9.39
CA VAL A 175 6.23 12.91 -10.25
C VAL A 175 6.30 14.44 -10.22
N ALA A 176 5.18 15.13 -10.43
CA ALA A 176 5.11 16.58 -10.39
C ALA A 176 5.53 17.15 -9.02
N THR A 177 5.10 16.49 -7.94
CA THR A 177 5.44 16.88 -6.57
C THR A 177 6.94 16.76 -6.29
N LEU A 178 7.57 15.64 -6.69
CA LEU A 178 9.03 15.48 -6.57
C LEU A 178 9.77 16.56 -7.37
N ASN A 179 9.30 16.87 -8.57
CA ASN A 179 9.90 17.88 -9.43
C ASN A 179 9.80 19.29 -8.81
N LYS A 180 8.64 19.68 -8.29
CA LYS A 180 8.42 20.94 -7.55
C LYS A 180 9.36 21.05 -6.35
N LEU A 181 9.46 19.99 -5.55
CA LEU A 181 10.37 19.94 -4.40
C LEU A 181 11.84 20.07 -4.79
N ALA A 182 12.25 19.41 -5.88
CA ALA A 182 13.62 19.48 -6.41
C ALA A 182 13.99 20.87 -6.94
N HIS A 183 13.02 21.64 -7.45
CA HIS A 183 13.19 23.04 -7.89
C HIS A 183 13.02 24.06 -6.75
N GLY A 184 12.85 23.63 -5.51
CA GLY A 184 12.82 24.51 -4.35
C GLY A 184 11.47 25.22 -4.14
N GLU A 185 10.38 24.72 -4.73
CA GLU A 185 9.05 25.23 -4.41
C GLU A 185 8.72 25.02 -2.93
N SER A 186 7.83 25.86 -2.40
CA SER A 186 7.46 25.90 -0.99
C SER A 186 6.92 24.54 -0.50
N PRO A 187 7.66 23.78 0.33
CA PRO A 187 7.23 22.45 0.77
C PRO A 187 5.86 22.43 1.45
N PRO A 188 5.50 23.43 2.32
CA PRO A 188 4.17 23.46 2.93
C PRO A 188 3.02 23.44 1.92
N ILE A 189 3.17 24.12 0.79
CA ILE A 189 2.15 24.19 -0.26
C ILE A 189 2.12 22.89 -1.05
N VAL A 190 3.28 22.49 -1.56
CA VAL A 190 3.44 21.29 -2.39
C VAL A 190 2.93 20.03 -1.66
N LEU A 191 3.22 19.90 -0.38
CA LEU A 191 2.73 18.78 0.42
C LEU A 191 1.21 18.79 0.58
N ARG A 192 0.59 19.96 0.77
CA ARG A 192 -0.89 20.05 0.88
C ARG A 192 -1.59 19.63 -0.40
N GLN A 193 -1.06 20.05 -1.56
CA GLN A 193 -1.59 19.63 -2.86
C GLN A 193 -1.53 18.09 -3.01
N PHE A 194 -0.37 17.50 -2.72
CA PHE A 194 -0.19 16.05 -2.82
C PHE A 194 -1.06 15.27 -1.83
N GLU A 195 -1.14 15.69 -0.57
CA GLU A 195 -1.97 15.03 0.45
C GLU A 195 -3.44 14.98 0.05
N ARG A 196 -3.97 16.07 -0.52
CA ARG A 196 -5.34 16.11 -1.05
C ARG A 196 -5.51 15.14 -2.23
N ALA A 197 -4.59 15.15 -3.17
CA ALA A 197 -4.61 14.22 -4.31
C ALA A 197 -4.57 12.75 -3.84
N LEU A 198 -3.75 12.46 -2.83
CA LEU A 198 -3.66 11.11 -2.24
C LEU A 198 -4.97 10.68 -1.57
N LEU A 199 -5.58 11.52 -0.73
CA LEU A 199 -6.86 11.19 -0.08
C LEU A 199 -7.97 11.01 -1.13
N LYS A 200 -8.00 11.84 -2.18
CA LYS A 200 -8.94 11.69 -3.30
C LYS A 200 -8.74 10.37 -4.03
N ALA A 201 -7.52 10.01 -4.37
CA ALA A 201 -7.18 8.74 -5.03
C ALA A 201 -7.52 7.53 -4.16
N SER A 202 -7.33 7.63 -2.84
CA SER A 202 -7.71 6.57 -1.88
C SER A 202 -9.23 6.47 -1.63
N GLY A 203 -10.05 7.25 -2.34
CA GLY A 203 -11.51 7.21 -2.22
C GLY A 203 -12.09 7.90 -0.98
N VAL A 204 -11.24 8.57 -0.19
CA VAL A 204 -11.63 9.27 1.04
C VAL A 204 -11.48 10.79 0.94
N GLY A 205 -11.41 11.29 -0.28
CA GLY A 205 -11.37 12.73 -0.56
C GLY A 205 -12.71 13.40 -0.21
N VAL A 206 -12.65 14.53 0.50
CA VAL A 206 -13.83 15.30 0.89
C VAL A 206 -14.04 16.46 -0.09
N ASP A 207 -15.28 16.68 -0.50
CA ASP A 207 -15.70 17.89 -1.23
C ASP A 207 -15.66 19.09 -0.26
N LEU A 208 -14.78 20.03 -0.55
CA LEU A 208 -14.60 21.24 0.27
C LEU A 208 -15.49 22.40 -0.17
N THR A 209 -16.26 22.23 -1.25
CA THR A 209 -17.16 23.28 -1.78
C THR A 209 -18.59 23.15 -1.30
N ARG A 210 -18.98 22.00 -0.79
CA ARG A 210 -20.35 21.69 -0.39
C ARG A 210 -20.43 21.06 0.99
N CYS A 211 -21.49 21.39 1.69
CA CYS A 211 -21.85 20.75 2.96
C CYS A 211 -22.70 19.52 2.67
N ASN A 212 -22.24 18.35 3.10
CA ASN A 212 -22.95 17.09 2.84
C ASN A 212 -24.32 17.04 3.51
N ALA A 213 -24.42 17.48 4.77
CA ALA A 213 -25.66 17.40 5.55
C ALA A 213 -26.76 18.36 5.04
N SER A 214 -26.40 19.61 4.69
CA SER A 214 -27.36 20.64 4.26
C SER A 214 -27.49 20.76 2.76
N ARG A 215 -26.62 20.08 1.98
CA ARG A 215 -26.44 20.27 0.53
C ARG A 215 -26.16 21.73 0.13
N GLY A 216 -25.86 22.57 1.10
CA GLY A 216 -25.50 23.97 0.92
C GLY A 216 -24.10 24.14 0.34
N ILE A 217 -23.85 25.31 -0.24
CA ILE A 217 -22.53 25.71 -0.71
C ILE A 217 -21.72 26.21 0.49
N VAL A 218 -20.42 25.96 0.50
CA VAL A 218 -19.50 26.55 1.47
C VAL A 218 -19.35 28.05 1.17
N GLU A 219 -19.70 28.90 2.15
CA GLU A 219 -19.60 30.34 2.07
C GLU A 219 -18.26 30.81 2.61
N THR A 220 -17.68 31.84 1.99
CA THR A 220 -16.34 32.36 2.31
C THR A 220 -16.19 32.76 3.78
N ASP A 221 -17.20 33.37 4.36
CA ASP A 221 -17.19 33.91 5.74
C ASP A 221 -17.67 32.93 6.79
N GLY A 222 -18.13 31.74 6.34
CA GLY A 222 -18.59 30.66 7.21
C GLY A 222 -17.44 29.98 7.95
N ILE A 223 -17.77 29.34 9.06
CA ILE A 223 -16.84 28.45 9.80
C ILE A 223 -17.36 27.02 9.71
N TYR A 224 -16.47 26.11 9.32
CA TYR A 224 -16.81 24.72 9.02
C TYR A 224 -15.92 23.75 9.78
N VAL A 225 -16.43 22.55 9.90
CA VAL A 225 -15.69 21.35 10.33
C VAL A 225 -15.77 20.34 9.20
N VAL A 226 -14.68 19.68 8.94
CA VAL A 226 -14.61 18.58 7.96
C VAL A 226 -14.60 17.26 8.71
N ASP A 227 -15.73 16.56 8.64
CA ASP A 227 -15.91 15.23 9.19
C ASP A 227 -15.30 14.22 8.22
N PRO A 228 -14.36 13.35 8.65
CA PRO A 228 -13.75 12.36 7.76
C PRO A 228 -14.75 11.41 7.10
N GLU A 229 -15.87 11.10 7.79
CA GLU A 229 -16.89 10.13 7.31
C GLU A 229 -18.09 10.83 6.65
N GLN A 230 -18.49 12.00 7.18
CA GLN A 230 -19.70 12.69 6.75
C GLN A 230 -19.43 13.91 5.84
N GLY A 231 -18.15 14.32 5.72
CA GLY A 231 -17.76 15.46 4.89
C GLY A 231 -17.90 16.81 5.56
N THR A 232 -17.95 17.88 4.77
CA THR A 232 -17.98 19.26 5.26
C THR A 232 -19.36 19.63 5.82
N ARG A 233 -19.38 20.28 7.00
CA ARG A 233 -20.57 20.84 7.65
C ARG A 233 -20.27 22.14 8.38
N PRO A 234 -21.28 23.00 8.63
CA PRO A 234 -21.10 24.15 9.50
C PRO A 234 -20.62 23.74 10.90
N ALA A 235 -19.74 24.54 11.48
CA ALA A 235 -19.23 24.31 12.83
C ALA A 235 -20.28 24.67 13.87
N VAL A 236 -20.40 23.84 14.92
CA VAL A 236 -21.23 24.11 16.09
C VAL A 236 -20.37 24.33 17.34
N ALA A 237 -20.93 24.95 18.40
CA ALA A 237 -20.15 25.31 19.59
C ALA A 237 -19.49 24.10 20.28
N SER A 238 -20.12 22.93 20.22
CA SER A 238 -19.64 21.68 20.83
C SER A 238 -18.55 20.96 20.03
N ASP A 239 -18.19 21.42 18.82
CA ASP A 239 -17.16 20.76 18.02
C ASP A 239 -15.78 20.82 18.66
N THR A 240 -15.15 19.68 18.78
CA THR A 240 -13.76 19.51 19.24
C THR A 240 -12.75 19.40 18.07
N TRP A 241 -13.24 19.26 16.84
CA TRP A 241 -12.44 19.14 15.64
C TRP A 241 -11.96 20.51 15.11
N PRO A 242 -10.98 20.54 14.21
CA PRO A 242 -10.48 21.77 13.66
C PRO A 242 -11.57 22.60 12.98
N ARG A 243 -11.69 23.85 13.38
CA ARG A 243 -12.60 24.82 12.78
C ARG A 243 -11.87 25.56 11.66
N ILE A 244 -12.39 25.46 10.45
CA ILE A 244 -11.78 25.97 9.24
C ILE A 244 -12.68 27.03 8.62
N ARG A 245 -12.09 28.13 8.17
CA ARG A 245 -12.83 29.15 7.43
C ARG A 245 -13.28 28.61 6.07
N GLY A 246 -14.46 29.02 5.62
CA GLY A 246 -14.95 28.65 4.30
C GLY A 246 -14.02 29.13 3.19
N LYS A 247 -13.45 30.37 3.35
CA LYS A 247 -12.41 30.83 2.43
C LYS A 247 -11.27 29.83 2.28
N THR A 248 -10.76 29.30 3.39
CA THR A 248 -9.68 28.28 3.36
C THR A 248 -10.08 27.03 2.58
N LEU A 249 -11.30 26.51 2.80
CA LEU A 249 -11.79 25.34 2.09
C LEU A 249 -11.88 25.58 0.58
N LEU A 250 -12.41 26.75 0.19
CA LEU A 250 -12.54 27.15 -1.21
C LEU A 250 -11.17 27.42 -1.87
N ASP A 251 -10.24 28.03 -1.15
CA ASP A 251 -8.87 28.25 -1.62
C ASP A 251 -8.16 26.90 -1.83
N MET A 252 -8.30 25.97 -0.89
CA MET A 252 -7.75 24.61 -1.04
C MET A 252 -8.30 23.90 -2.27
N GLU A 253 -9.58 24.06 -2.58
CA GLU A 253 -10.19 23.46 -3.77
C GLU A 253 -9.62 24.02 -5.07
N ARG A 254 -9.31 25.33 -5.07
CA ARG A 254 -8.68 26.05 -6.20
C ARG A 254 -7.15 25.90 -6.23
N GLU A 255 -6.58 25.17 -5.26
CA GLU A 255 -5.13 25.09 -5.05
C GLU A 255 -4.43 26.44 -4.82
N ASP A 256 -5.16 27.44 -4.32
CA ASP A 256 -4.64 28.75 -3.97
C ASP A 256 -4.20 28.78 -2.50
N TYR A 257 -2.91 28.79 -2.27
CA TYR A 257 -2.28 28.87 -0.94
C TYR A 257 -1.54 30.20 -0.74
N SER A 258 -1.93 31.26 -1.43
CA SER A 258 -1.31 32.58 -1.31
C SER A 258 -1.57 33.23 0.05
N ASP A 259 -2.73 32.96 0.68
CA ASP A 259 -3.10 33.47 1.99
C ASP A 259 -2.45 32.67 3.13
N GLY A 260 -1.78 33.35 4.06
CA GLY A 260 -1.14 32.74 5.24
C GLY A 260 -2.13 32.05 6.19
N VAL A 261 -3.38 32.51 6.28
CA VAL A 261 -4.42 31.82 7.05
C VAL A 261 -4.79 30.50 6.36
N THR A 262 -4.93 30.49 5.05
CA THR A 262 -5.18 29.30 4.25
C THR A 262 -4.03 28.29 4.42
N GLN A 263 -2.77 28.73 4.41
CA GLN A 263 -1.63 27.83 4.65
C GLN A 263 -1.67 27.18 6.04
N SER A 264 -1.95 27.96 7.08
CA SER A 264 -1.99 27.44 8.46
C SER A 264 -3.17 26.51 8.71
N GLN A 265 -4.36 26.91 8.27
CA GLN A 265 -5.58 26.12 8.46
C GLN A 265 -5.61 24.84 7.59
N SER A 266 -5.12 24.92 6.35
CA SER A 266 -4.99 23.73 5.50
C SER A 266 -4.02 22.69 6.11
N LYS A 267 -2.91 23.14 6.68
CA LYS A 267 -1.98 22.27 7.43
C LYS A 267 -2.67 21.59 8.62
N LEU A 268 -3.49 22.34 9.36
CA LEU A 268 -4.23 21.79 10.50
C LEU A 268 -5.26 20.75 10.05
N LEU A 269 -6.03 21.08 9.01
CA LEU A 269 -7.04 20.20 8.44
C LEU A 269 -6.43 18.90 7.89
N MET A 270 -5.42 19.01 7.02
CA MET A 270 -4.80 17.81 6.42
C MET A 270 -4.15 16.93 7.47
N ARG A 271 -3.54 17.50 8.50
CA ARG A 271 -3.00 16.75 9.62
C ARG A 271 -4.06 15.98 10.40
N PHE A 272 -5.23 16.56 10.58
CA PHE A 272 -6.38 15.93 11.23
C PHE A 272 -6.91 14.77 10.38
N LEU A 273 -7.18 14.99 9.09
CA LEU A 273 -7.69 13.98 8.18
C LEU A 273 -6.71 12.80 8.03
N LEU A 274 -5.44 13.08 7.81
CA LEU A 274 -4.41 12.03 7.70
C LEU A 274 -4.27 11.24 8.99
N ALA A 275 -4.32 11.86 10.17
CA ALA A 275 -4.28 11.16 11.45
C ALA A 275 -5.46 10.19 11.61
N HIS A 276 -6.65 10.59 11.16
CA HIS A 276 -7.84 9.73 11.15
C HIS A 276 -7.63 8.50 10.25
N TYR A 277 -7.29 8.71 8.99
CA TYR A 277 -7.14 7.62 8.01
C TYR A 277 -5.92 6.71 8.26
N LEU A 278 -4.90 7.21 8.95
CA LEU A 278 -3.77 6.39 9.42
C LEU A 278 -4.10 5.57 10.67
N GLY A 279 -5.33 5.67 11.22
CA GLY A 279 -5.76 4.92 12.40
C GLY A 279 -4.90 5.19 13.63
N GLY A 280 -4.41 6.43 13.79
CA GLY A 280 -3.54 6.81 14.90
C GLY A 280 -2.07 6.34 14.75
N THR A 281 -1.74 5.66 13.65
CA THR A 281 -0.35 5.25 13.38
C THR A 281 0.52 6.48 13.16
N GLN A 282 1.58 6.62 13.97
CA GLN A 282 2.52 7.72 13.82
C GLN A 282 3.36 7.57 12.54
N LEU A 283 3.65 8.71 11.92
CA LEU A 283 4.56 8.78 10.79
C LEU A 283 6.01 8.86 11.31
N ASN A 284 6.85 7.93 10.87
CA ASN A 284 8.27 7.88 11.26
C ASN A 284 9.02 9.12 10.76
N THR A 285 8.73 9.56 9.54
CA THR A 285 9.33 10.77 8.94
C THR A 285 9.03 12.02 9.75
N ARG A 286 7.83 12.12 10.34
CA ARG A 286 7.48 13.21 11.23
C ARG A 286 8.29 13.20 12.51
N GLN A 287 8.49 12.02 13.12
CA GLN A 287 9.31 11.90 14.32
C GLN A 287 10.75 12.30 14.04
N ILE A 288 11.33 11.83 12.94
CA ILE A 288 12.70 12.22 12.52
C ILE A 288 12.81 13.74 12.34
N LEU A 289 11.80 14.40 11.75
CA LEU A 289 11.79 15.86 11.60
C LEU A 289 11.79 16.57 12.96
N ILE A 290 10.99 16.09 13.91
CA ILE A 290 10.94 16.66 15.28
C ILE A 290 12.28 16.49 15.97
N ASP A 291 12.86 15.28 15.91
CA ASP A 291 14.14 14.95 16.53
C ASP A 291 15.28 15.81 15.96
N LEU A 292 15.32 16.02 14.64
CA LEU A 292 16.28 16.89 13.98
C LEU A 292 16.14 18.38 14.33
N MET A 293 14.93 18.82 14.67
CA MET A 293 14.67 20.22 15.07
C MET A 293 15.00 20.47 16.55
N GLN A 294 15.25 19.42 17.33
CA GLN A 294 15.63 19.50 18.75
C GLN A 294 17.15 19.39 18.96
N LEU A 295 17.92 19.07 17.89
CA LEU A 295 19.39 19.09 17.87
C LEU A 295 19.93 20.48 17.50
#